data_95ba9a72631e0c0525c110521153b015
#
_entry.id   95ba9a72631e0c0525c110521153b015
#
_cell.length_a   1.000
_cell.length_b   1.000
_cell.length_c   1.000
_cell.angle_alpha   90.00
_cell.angle_beta   90.00
_cell.angle_gamma   90.00
#
_symmetry.space_group_name_H-M   'P 1'
#
loop_
_entity.id
_entity.type
_entity.pdbx_description
1 polymer ?
#
loop_
_entity_poly.entity_id
_entity_poly.type
_entity_poly.pdbx_seq_one_letter_code
_entity_poly.pdbx_strand_id
1 'polypeptide(L)'
;GCMNACGQHNMAEIGFQGMSVKVGKTVAPALQVLLGGGTLGDGKGRFADKVIKVPSKRGPQALRLLLNDFEAKANSQEKFAEYYDRQGKTYFYDLLKDLADTSNLTENEFVDWGHEKPYIKAVGVGECAGVVIDLIATLLFESEEKIDNAKSALERKAWADSIYHSYTSIVNSAKALLLAEDGKTNT
;
A
#
# COMPACT_ATOMS: atom_id res chain seq x y z
N GLY A 1 3.53 -3.76 -5.97
CA GLY A 1 3.69 -2.74 -4.93
C GLY A 1 3.59 -3.30 -3.53
N CYS A 2 4.06 -2.58 -2.51
CA CYS A 2 3.93 -2.95 -1.11
C CYS A 2 2.59 -2.48 -0.51
N MET A 3 2.37 -2.69 0.78
CA MET A 3 1.13 -2.31 1.48
C MET A 3 0.86 -0.80 1.46
N ASN A 4 1.89 0.04 1.31
CA ASN A 4 1.74 1.50 1.23
C ASN A 4 1.07 1.98 -0.06
N ALA A 5 0.95 1.11 -1.06
CA ALA A 5 0.26 1.36 -2.32
C ALA A 5 0.75 2.60 -3.11
N CYS A 6 2.01 3.04 -2.92
CA CYS A 6 2.58 4.18 -3.63
C CYS A 6 2.47 4.06 -5.16
N GLY A 7 2.51 2.83 -5.70
CA GLY A 7 2.27 2.54 -7.12
C GLY A 7 0.79 2.45 -7.50
N GLN A 8 -0.13 2.83 -6.62
CA GLN A 8 -1.58 2.87 -6.84
C GLN A 8 -2.20 1.54 -7.36
N HIS A 9 -1.53 0.42 -7.10
CA HIS A 9 -2.00 -0.91 -7.53
C HIS A 9 -3.37 -1.31 -6.95
N ASN A 10 -3.79 -0.69 -5.85
CA ASN A 10 -5.10 -0.87 -5.25
C ASN A 10 -6.22 -0.06 -5.96
N MET A 11 -5.85 0.84 -6.88
CA MET A 11 -6.78 1.60 -7.73
C MET A 11 -6.68 1.20 -9.20
N ALA A 12 -5.87 0.22 -9.53
CA ALA A 12 -5.73 -0.29 -10.89
C ALA A 12 -6.84 -1.30 -11.22
N GLU A 13 -7.22 -1.41 -12.49
CA GLU A 13 -8.16 -2.45 -12.96
C GLU A 13 -7.60 -3.85 -12.69
N ILE A 14 -6.28 -4.02 -12.89
CA ILE A 14 -5.52 -5.21 -12.50
C ILE A 14 -4.31 -4.73 -11.69
N GLY A 15 -4.23 -5.12 -10.43
CA GLY A 15 -3.16 -4.74 -9.53
C GLY A 15 -2.53 -5.94 -8.83
N PHE A 16 -1.24 -5.80 -8.47
CA PHE A 16 -0.50 -6.81 -7.73
C PHE A 16 0.18 -6.18 -6.51
N GLN A 17 -0.12 -6.72 -5.32
CA GLN A 17 0.48 -6.29 -4.07
C GLN A 17 1.44 -7.36 -3.57
N GLY A 18 2.69 -6.97 -3.29
CA GLY A 18 3.69 -7.85 -2.69
C GLY A 18 3.26 -8.36 -1.32
N MET A 19 3.34 -9.66 -1.15
CA MET A 19 2.94 -10.39 0.05
C MET A 19 3.88 -11.56 0.30
N SER A 20 3.60 -12.35 1.31
CA SER A 20 4.20 -13.65 1.52
C SER A 20 3.13 -14.71 1.76
N VAL A 21 3.42 -15.96 1.44
CA VAL A 21 2.59 -17.11 1.74
C VAL A 21 3.38 -18.12 2.59
N LYS A 22 2.72 -18.66 3.62
CA LYS A 22 3.32 -19.69 4.46
C LYS A 22 3.21 -21.05 3.77
N VAL A 23 4.34 -21.78 3.69
CA VAL A 23 4.45 -23.09 3.10
C VAL A 23 5.16 -24.01 4.10
N GLY A 24 4.39 -24.78 4.83
CA GLY A 24 4.92 -25.58 5.94
C GLY A 24 5.56 -24.70 7.03
N LYS A 25 6.87 -24.87 7.22
CA LYS A 25 7.69 -24.09 8.18
C LYS A 25 8.38 -22.88 7.54
N THR A 26 8.30 -22.74 6.21
CA THR A 26 8.95 -21.68 5.44
C THR A 26 7.94 -20.65 4.92
N VAL A 27 8.44 -19.63 4.26
CA VAL A 27 7.62 -18.61 3.57
C VAL A 27 8.13 -18.47 2.14
N ALA A 28 7.19 -18.28 1.21
CA ALA A 28 7.52 -17.94 -0.16
C ALA A 28 7.01 -16.53 -0.49
N PRO A 29 7.70 -15.79 -1.39
CA PRO A 29 7.21 -14.52 -1.89
C PRO A 29 5.93 -14.73 -2.69
N ALA A 30 4.96 -13.86 -2.50
CA ALA A 30 3.65 -13.97 -3.12
C ALA A 30 3.12 -12.62 -3.57
N LEU A 31 2.10 -12.64 -4.41
CA LEU A 31 1.37 -11.49 -4.89
C LEU A 31 -0.11 -11.64 -4.54
N GLN A 32 -0.69 -10.64 -3.88
CA GLN A 32 -2.14 -10.50 -3.80
C GLN A 32 -2.64 -9.92 -5.12
N VAL A 33 -3.45 -10.65 -5.83
CA VAL A 33 -4.13 -10.18 -7.04
C VAL A 33 -5.31 -9.31 -6.63
N LEU A 34 -5.35 -8.12 -7.20
CA LEU A 34 -6.34 -7.06 -6.96
C LEU A 34 -7.02 -6.77 -8.29
N LEU A 35 -8.35 -6.84 -8.35
CA LEU A 35 -9.09 -6.64 -9.60
C LEU A 35 -10.24 -5.66 -9.44
N GLY A 36 -10.59 -4.99 -10.52
CA GLY A 36 -11.77 -4.17 -10.64
C GLY A 36 -11.67 -2.78 -10.02
N GLY A 37 -10.46 -2.31 -9.67
CA GLY A 37 -10.24 -0.90 -9.32
C GLY A 37 -10.34 0.01 -10.53
N GLY A 38 -10.24 1.31 -10.32
CA GLY A 38 -10.14 2.27 -11.40
C GLY A 38 -10.92 3.55 -11.18
N THR A 39 -10.89 4.40 -12.19
CA THR A 39 -11.69 5.64 -12.26
C THR A 39 -13.01 5.36 -12.97
N LEU A 40 -14.11 5.68 -12.31
CA LEU A 40 -15.47 5.45 -12.83
C LEU A 40 -16.03 6.65 -13.61
N GLY A 41 -15.26 7.73 -13.79
CA GLY A 41 -15.71 9.00 -14.34
C GLY A 41 -16.31 9.92 -13.28
N ASP A 42 -16.59 11.19 -13.66
CA ASP A 42 -17.19 12.22 -12.80
C ASP A 42 -16.54 12.40 -11.42
N GLY A 43 -15.23 12.25 -11.35
CA GLY A 43 -14.47 12.30 -10.10
C GLY A 43 -14.65 11.11 -9.17
N LYS A 44 -15.32 10.06 -9.62
CA LYS A 44 -15.52 8.82 -8.86
C LYS A 44 -14.40 7.82 -9.15
N GLY A 45 -13.99 7.09 -8.12
CA GLY A 45 -13.04 6.01 -8.22
C GLY A 45 -13.39 4.88 -7.25
N ARG A 46 -12.79 3.71 -7.45
CA ARG A 46 -12.96 2.60 -6.53
C ARG A 46 -11.64 1.85 -6.32
N PHE A 47 -11.51 1.26 -5.16
CA PHE A 47 -10.43 0.33 -4.86
C PHE A 47 -10.74 -1.05 -5.45
N ALA A 48 -9.69 -1.71 -5.90
CA ALA A 48 -9.76 -3.08 -6.38
C ALA A 48 -10.05 -4.08 -5.24
N ASP A 49 -10.80 -5.12 -5.56
CA ASP A 49 -11.04 -6.22 -4.64
C ASP A 49 -9.82 -7.14 -4.53
N LYS A 50 -9.52 -7.57 -3.31
CA LYS A 50 -8.55 -8.66 -3.08
C LYS A 50 -9.18 -9.98 -3.52
N VAL A 51 -8.72 -10.54 -4.64
CA VAL A 51 -9.28 -11.77 -5.20
C VAL A 51 -8.58 -13.01 -4.67
N ILE A 52 -7.29 -13.14 -4.93
CA ILE A 52 -6.53 -14.33 -4.56
C ILE A 52 -5.06 -13.99 -4.35
N LYS A 53 -4.36 -14.83 -3.59
CA LYS A 53 -2.91 -14.74 -3.41
C LYS A 53 -2.23 -15.86 -4.18
N VAL A 54 -1.24 -15.51 -5.00
CA VAL A 54 -0.46 -16.46 -5.80
C VAL A 54 1.04 -16.31 -5.49
N PRO A 55 1.87 -17.37 -5.59
CA PRO A 55 3.33 -17.25 -5.53
C PRO A 55 3.84 -16.21 -6.51
N SER A 56 4.85 -15.43 -6.15
CA SER A 56 5.29 -14.26 -6.95
C SER A 56 5.75 -14.64 -8.35
N LYS A 57 6.39 -15.80 -8.51
CA LYS A 57 6.83 -16.31 -9.80
C LYS A 57 5.69 -16.68 -10.76
N ARG A 58 4.48 -16.91 -10.24
CA ARG A 58 3.26 -17.18 -11.03
C ARG A 58 2.51 -15.91 -11.42
N GLY A 59 2.95 -14.74 -10.96
CA GLY A 59 2.35 -13.45 -11.29
C GLY A 59 2.19 -13.19 -12.80
N PRO A 60 3.24 -13.39 -13.63
CA PRO A 60 3.12 -13.25 -15.09
C PRO A 60 2.09 -14.18 -15.71
N GLN A 61 1.98 -15.42 -15.19
CA GLN A 61 0.98 -16.39 -15.67
C GLN A 61 -0.44 -15.95 -15.26
N ALA A 62 -0.62 -15.46 -14.03
CA ALA A 62 -1.91 -14.93 -13.59
C ALA A 62 -2.36 -13.76 -14.45
N LEU A 63 -1.46 -12.81 -14.75
CA LEU A 63 -1.77 -11.69 -15.65
C LEU A 63 -2.16 -12.17 -17.04
N ARG A 64 -1.43 -13.14 -17.60
CA ARG A 64 -1.73 -13.70 -18.92
C ARG A 64 -3.10 -14.37 -18.97
N LEU A 65 -3.46 -15.15 -17.94
CA LEU A 65 -4.78 -15.76 -17.86
C LEU A 65 -5.90 -14.72 -17.81
N LEU A 66 -5.72 -13.66 -17.00
CA LEU A 66 -6.70 -12.56 -16.91
C LEU A 66 -6.90 -11.85 -18.26
N LEU A 67 -5.80 -11.53 -18.96
CA LEU A 67 -5.87 -10.84 -20.24
C LEU A 67 -6.46 -11.71 -21.33
N ASN A 68 -6.05 -12.98 -21.44
CA ASN A 68 -6.60 -13.91 -22.42
C ASN A 68 -8.10 -14.16 -22.21
N ASP A 69 -8.52 -14.27 -20.94
CA ASP A 69 -9.91 -14.46 -20.60
C ASP A 69 -10.75 -13.22 -20.93
N PHE A 70 -10.22 -12.04 -20.67
CA PHE A 70 -10.84 -10.77 -21.05
C PHE A 70 -10.96 -10.63 -22.57
N GLU A 71 -9.88 -10.87 -23.32
CA GLU A 71 -9.90 -10.81 -24.79
C GLU A 71 -10.90 -11.78 -25.40
N ALA A 72 -11.06 -12.96 -24.81
CA ALA A 72 -11.97 -13.99 -25.33
C ALA A 72 -13.45 -13.75 -25.01
N LYS A 73 -13.76 -13.03 -23.92
CA LYS A 73 -15.12 -12.98 -23.34
C LYS A 73 -15.67 -11.58 -23.11
N ALA A 74 -14.86 -10.54 -23.30
CA ALA A 74 -15.35 -9.17 -23.19
C ALA A 74 -16.32 -8.82 -24.29
N ASN A 75 -17.33 -8.02 -23.96
CA ASN A 75 -18.22 -7.44 -24.96
C ASN A 75 -17.48 -6.32 -25.73
N SER A 76 -18.04 -5.93 -26.88
CA SER A 76 -17.48 -4.84 -27.68
C SER A 76 -17.36 -3.57 -26.85
N GLN A 77 -16.14 -2.99 -26.78
CA GLN A 77 -15.79 -1.78 -26.03
C GLN A 77 -15.93 -1.88 -24.50
N GLU A 78 -16.16 -3.08 -23.95
CA GLU A 78 -16.21 -3.30 -22.51
C GLU A 78 -14.83 -3.09 -21.88
N LYS A 79 -14.74 -2.26 -20.84
CA LYS A 79 -13.52 -2.08 -20.05
C LYS A 79 -13.32 -3.23 -19.08
N PHE A 80 -12.09 -3.48 -18.65
CA PHE A 80 -11.81 -4.57 -17.72
C PHE A 80 -12.60 -4.46 -16.39
N ALA A 81 -12.77 -3.25 -15.87
CA ALA A 81 -13.55 -3.04 -14.66
C ALA A 81 -15.03 -3.41 -14.83
N GLU A 82 -15.62 -3.14 -16.01
CA GLU A 82 -17.00 -3.51 -16.33
C GLU A 82 -17.13 -5.03 -16.53
N TYR A 83 -16.14 -5.63 -17.19
CA TYR A 83 -16.02 -7.08 -17.33
C TYR A 83 -15.91 -7.76 -15.95
N TYR A 84 -15.08 -7.21 -15.06
CA TYR A 84 -14.94 -7.69 -13.69
C TYR A 84 -16.29 -7.67 -12.95
N ASP A 85 -17.05 -6.58 -13.05
CA ASP A 85 -18.35 -6.45 -12.42
C ASP A 85 -19.36 -7.45 -12.95
N ARG A 86 -19.35 -7.66 -14.26
CA ARG A 86 -20.26 -8.60 -14.93
C ARG A 86 -19.97 -10.05 -14.57
N GLN A 87 -18.72 -10.45 -14.48
CA GLN A 87 -18.33 -11.82 -14.14
C GLN A 87 -18.38 -12.08 -12.62
N GLY A 88 -18.06 -11.09 -11.83
CA GLY A 88 -18.01 -11.15 -10.37
C GLY A 88 -16.73 -11.78 -9.81
N LYS A 89 -16.42 -11.44 -8.58
CA LYS A 89 -15.18 -11.82 -7.88
C LYS A 89 -14.94 -13.34 -7.85
N THR A 90 -15.98 -14.14 -7.63
CA THR A 90 -15.86 -15.60 -7.52
C THR A 90 -15.38 -16.23 -8.82
N TYR A 91 -15.82 -15.70 -9.96
CA TYR A 91 -15.35 -16.14 -11.27
C TYR A 91 -13.82 -16.02 -11.40
N PHE A 92 -13.26 -14.88 -11.06
CA PHE A 92 -11.82 -14.65 -11.13
C PHE A 92 -11.03 -15.43 -10.07
N TYR A 93 -11.62 -15.68 -8.92
CA TYR A 93 -11.05 -16.59 -7.95
C TYR A 93 -10.92 -18.00 -8.53
N ASP A 94 -11.97 -18.53 -9.16
CA ASP A 94 -11.98 -19.84 -9.79
C ASP A 94 -11.01 -19.93 -10.98
N LEU A 95 -10.90 -18.87 -11.76
CA LEU A 95 -9.95 -18.77 -12.88
C LEU A 95 -8.49 -18.88 -12.42
N LEU A 96 -8.16 -18.35 -11.25
CA LEU A 96 -6.79 -18.25 -10.77
C LEU A 96 -6.45 -19.26 -9.66
N LYS A 97 -7.39 -20.01 -9.12
CA LYS A 97 -7.20 -20.85 -7.93
C LYS A 97 -6.11 -21.90 -8.08
N ASP A 98 -5.90 -22.44 -9.27
CA ASP A 98 -4.87 -23.45 -9.53
C ASP A 98 -3.45 -22.84 -9.39
N LEU A 99 -3.31 -21.55 -9.68
CA LEU A 99 -2.06 -20.82 -9.47
C LEU A 99 -1.77 -20.53 -7.98
N ALA A 100 -2.79 -20.58 -7.14
CA ALA A 100 -2.66 -20.36 -5.71
C ALA A 100 -2.24 -21.62 -4.93
N ASP A 101 -2.25 -22.78 -5.56
CA ASP A 101 -1.82 -24.02 -4.92
C ASP A 101 -0.33 -23.96 -4.58
N THR A 102 -0.03 -24.10 -3.29
CA THR A 102 1.33 -24.08 -2.75
C THR A 102 1.86 -25.46 -2.35
N SER A 103 1.12 -26.53 -2.64
CA SER A 103 1.49 -27.90 -2.26
C SER A 103 2.77 -28.40 -2.93
N ASN A 104 3.07 -27.90 -4.14
CA ASN A 104 4.18 -28.35 -4.98
C ASN A 104 5.00 -27.15 -5.50
N LEU A 105 5.45 -26.26 -4.61
CA LEU A 105 6.34 -25.18 -5.00
C LEU A 105 7.74 -25.71 -5.34
N THR A 106 8.29 -25.22 -6.44
CA THR A 106 9.68 -25.47 -6.83
C THR A 106 10.64 -24.60 -6.01
N GLU A 107 11.91 -24.98 -5.91
CA GLU A 107 12.93 -24.20 -5.21
C GLU A 107 13.00 -22.73 -5.71
N ASN A 108 12.83 -22.50 -7.01
CA ASN A 108 12.83 -21.18 -7.60
C ASN A 108 11.65 -20.31 -7.13
N GLU A 109 10.54 -20.89 -6.69
CA GLU A 109 9.38 -20.15 -6.20
C GLU A 109 9.56 -19.66 -4.75
N PHE A 110 10.58 -20.16 -4.04
CA PHE A 110 11.01 -19.61 -2.75
C PHE A 110 11.99 -18.44 -2.88
N VAL A 111 12.42 -18.10 -4.08
CA VAL A 111 13.34 -17.00 -4.36
C VAL A 111 12.57 -15.84 -5.01
N ASP A 112 12.69 -14.63 -4.47
CA ASP A 112 12.00 -13.47 -5.05
C ASP A 112 12.66 -13.01 -6.37
N TRP A 113 11.96 -12.17 -7.12
CA TRP A 113 12.47 -11.58 -8.35
C TRP A 113 13.71 -10.72 -8.07
N GLY A 114 14.77 -10.91 -8.87
CA GLY A 114 16.02 -10.17 -8.73
C GLY A 114 16.91 -10.63 -7.56
N HIS A 115 16.57 -11.72 -6.88
CA HIS A 115 17.35 -12.31 -5.81
C HIS A 115 17.85 -13.72 -6.17
N GLU A 116 18.94 -14.14 -5.53
CA GLU A 116 19.53 -15.49 -5.69
C GLU A 116 19.29 -16.36 -4.46
N LYS A 117 18.94 -15.74 -3.33
CA LYS A 117 18.76 -16.44 -2.03
C LYS A 117 17.28 -16.66 -1.73
N PRO A 118 16.94 -17.72 -0.97
CA PRO A 118 15.59 -17.95 -0.52
C PRO A 118 15.01 -16.73 0.21
N TYR A 119 13.73 -16.46 -0.06
CA TYR A 119 13.00 -15.35 0.53
C TYR A 119 12.89 -15.50 2.05
N ILE A 120 13.26 -14.46 2.76
CA ILE A 120 13.10 -14.35 4.20
C ILE A 120 12.17 -13.16 4.45
N LYS A 121 11.09 -13.41 5.18
CA LYS A 121 10.23 -12.32 5.63
C LYS A 121 10.99 -11.49 6.66
N ALA A 122 11.59 -10.39 6.23
CA ALA A 122 12.16 -9.43 7.16
C ALA A 122 11.02 -8.77 7.94
N VAL A 123 11.11 -8.85 9.27
CA VAL A 123 10.29 -8.05 10.18
C VAL A 123 11.14 -6.85 10.53
N GLY A 124 10.86 -5.72 9.96
CA GLY A 124 11.68 -4.51 10.15
C GLY A 124 11.13 -3.32 9.40
N VAL A 125 11.89 -2.27 9.45
CA VAL A 125 11.61 -0.99 8.82
C VAL A 125 11.55 -1.18 7.30
N GLY A 126 10.38 -0.98 6.68
CA GLY A 126 10.25 -1.04 5.22
C GLY A 126 11.06 0.07 4.54
N GLU A 127 11.25 -0.03 3.21
CA GLU A 127 12.00 0.95 2.41
C GLU A 127 11.55 2.40 2.63
N CYS A 128 10.26 2.62 2.87
CA CYS A 128 9.71 3.95 3.20
C CYS A 128 10.06 4.43 4.62
N ALA A 129 10.55 3.55 5.49
CA ALA A 129 10.99 3.88 6.83
C ALA A 129 12.52 3.87 6.95
N GLY A 130 13.23 3.65 5.84
CA GLY A 130 14.69 3.82 5.74
C GLY A 130 15.15 5.28 5.68
N VAL A 131 14.23 6.21 5.53
CA VAL A 131 14.48 7.61 5.91
C VAL A 131 14.46 7.61 7.43
N VAL A 132 15.61 7.76 8.05
CA VAL A 132 15.71 8.19 9.46
C VAL A 132 15.04 9.56 9.49
N ILE A 133 13.75 9.58 9.75
CA ILE A 133 13.06 10.83 10.07
C ILE A 133 13.64 11.20 11.43
N ASP A 134 14.46 12.22 11.46
CA ASP A 134 14.81 12.87 12.71
C ASP A 134 13.50 13.47 13.27
N LEU A 135 12.83 12.67 14.09
CA LEU A 135 11.53 13.03 14.65
C LEU A 135 11.63 14.29 15.51
N ILE A 136 12.78 14.51 16.15
CA ILE A 136 13.04 15.72 16.94
C ILE A 136 13.11 16.94 16.01
N ALA A 137 13.93 16.85 14.95
CA ALA A 137 14.04 17.92 13.97
C ALA A 137 12.70 18.22 13.28
N THR A 138 11.93 17.18 12.96
CA THR A 138 10.59 17.32 12.38
C THR A 138 9.62 18.04 13.31
N LEU A 139 9.56 17.65 14.58
CA LEU A 139 8.70 18.30 15.58
C LEU A 139 9.08 19.76 15.84
N LEU A 140 10.38 20.06 15.82
CA LEU A 140 10.86 21.44 15.95
C LEU A 140 10.51 22.29 14.72
N PHE A 141 10.70 21.74 13.51
CA PHE A 141 10.32 22.41 12.28
C PHE A 141 8.80 22.69 12.22
N GLU A 142 7.98 21.69 12.54
CA GLU A 142 6.53 21.89 12.63
C GLU A 142 6.15 22.91 13.70
N SER A 143 6.88 22.98 14.82
CA SER A 143 6.64 23.98 15.86
C SER A 143 6.91 25.40 15.36
N GLU A 144 7.99 25.62 14.61
CA GLU A 144 8.29 26.92 14.01
C GLU A 144 7.22 27.33 12.99
N GLU A 145 6.81 26.42 12.11
CA GLU A 145 5.72 26.65 11.15
C GLU A 145 4.42 27.05 11.88
N LYS A 146 4.11 26.41 12.99
CA LYS A 146 2.92 26.75 13.79
C LYS A 146 3.02 28.13 14.44
N ILE A 147 4.21 28.56 14.88
CA ILE A 147 4.41 29.93 15.38
C ILE A 147 4.13 30.96 14.29
N ASP A 148 4.62 30.74 13.08
CA ASP A 148 4.40 31.68 11.98
C ASP A 148 2.94 31.72 11.55
N ASN A 149 2.26 30.57 11.54
CA ASN A 149 0.82 30.49 11.33
C ASN A 149 0.03 31.23 12.45
N ALA A 150 0.47 31.13 13.71
CA ALA A 150 -0.16 31.83 14.82
C ALA A 150 -0.02 33.35 14.70
N LYS A 151 1.17 33.85 14.32
CA LYS A 151 1.41 35.29 14.06
C LYS A 151 0.51 35.79 12.91
N SER A 152 0.51 35.06 11.79
CA SER A 152 -0.34 35.41 10.62
C SER A 152 -1.83 35.42 10.97
N ALA A 153 -2.31 34.47 11.78
CA ALA A 153 -3.68 34.44 12.26
C ALA A 153 -3.99 35.62 13.18
N LEU A 154 -3.03 35.98 14.05
CA LEU A 154 -3.15 37.16 14.96
C LEU A 154 -3.31 38.46 14.17
N GLU A 155 -2.48 38.69 13.14
CA GLU A 155 -2.55 39.86 12.27
C GLU A 155 -3.93 39.99 11.56
N ARG A 156 -4.50 38.86 11.16
CA ARG A 156 -5.82 38.76 10.55
C ARG A 156 -6.98 38.84 11.56
N LYS A 157 -6.69 38.96 12.87
CA LYS A 157 -7.63 38.91 13.98
C LYS A 157 -8.43 37.59 14.06
N ALA A 158 -7.88 36.50 13.52
CA ALA A 158 -8.41 35.15 13.64
C ALA A 158 -7.95 34.52 14.97
N TRP A 159 -8.53 34.98 16.09
CA TRP A 159 -8.08 34.70 17.44
C TRP A 159 -8.08 33.21 17.78
N ALA A 160 -9.11 32.47 17.38
CA ALA A 160 -9.22 31.03 17.62
C ALA A 160 -8.11 30.24 16.91
N ASP A 161 -7.80 30.59 15.66
CA ASP A 161 -6.73 29.95 14.88
C ASP A 161 -5.37 30.28 15.48
N SER A 162 -5.16 31.54 15.92
CA SER A 162 -3.92 31.95 16.56
C SER A 162 -3.67 31.17 17.86
N ILE A 163 -4.70 31.00 18.70
CA ILE A 163 -4.63 30.20 19.92
C ILE A 163 -4.33 28.73 19.60
N TYR A 164 -5.02 28.14 18.62
CA TYR A 164 -4.80 26.77 18.19
C TYR A 164 -3.36 26.53 17.72
N HIS A 165 -2.85 27.39 16.86
CA HIS A 165 -1.50 27.26 16.34
C HIS A 165 -0.44 27.48 17.43
N SER A 166 -0.63 28.44 18.33
CA SER A 166 0.25 28.66 19.48
C SER A 166 0.29 27.44 20.41
N TYR A 167 -0.86 26.87 20.74
CA TYR A 167 -0.94 25.66 21.54
C TYR A 167 -0.24 24.47 20.88
N THR A 168 -0.49 24.26 19.58
CA THR A 168 0.11 23.16 18.81
C THR A 168 1.64 23.30 18.77
N SER A 169 2.17 24.51 18.60
CA SER A 169 3.60 24.76 18.64
C SER A 169 4.22 24.39 19.99
N ILE A 170 3.60 24.79 21.10
CA ILE A 170 4.07 24.43 22.45
C ILE A 170 4.09 22.92 22.65
N VAL A 171 3.03 22.23 22.21
CA VAL A 171 2.93 20.76 22.33
C VAL A 171 4.00 20.06 21.50
N ASN A 172 4.26 20.50 20.27
CA ASN A 172 5.29 19.90 19.41
C ASN A 172 6.69 20.14 19.98
N SER A 173 6.99 21.34 20.49
CA SER A 173 8.26 21.62 21.17
C SER A 173 8.46 20.77 22.42
N ALA A 174 7.42 20.62 23.24
CA ALA A 174 7.47 19.78 24.45
C ALA A 174 7.70 18.30 24.09
N LYS A 175 7.04 17.79 23.05
CA LYS A 175 7.26 16.42 22.54
C LYS A 175 8.70 16.23 22.06
N ALA A 176 9.25 17.20 21.32
CA ALA A 176 10.62 17.14 20.84
C ALA A 176 11.63 17.07 22.01
N LEU A 177 11.43 17.85 23.06
CA LEU A 177 12.27 17.84 24.26
C LEU A 177 12.18 16.50 25.01
N LEU A 178 10.97 15.99 25.23
CA LEU A 178 10.77 14.70 25.89
C LEU A 178 11.40 13.55 25.10
N LEU A 179 11.28 13.59 23.75
CA LEU A 179 11.89 12.59 22.89
C LEU A 179 13.42 12.64 22.94
N ALA A 180 14.00 13.83 23.06
CA ALA A 180 15.44 14.01 23.18
C ALA A 180 15.98 13.47 24.52
N GLU A 181 15.20 13.57 25.60
CA GLU A 181 15.62 13.15 26.93
C GLU A 181 15.35 11.66 27.21
N ASP A 182 14.15 11.16 26.90
CA ASP A 182 13.70 9.80 27.28
C ASP A 182 13.56 8.83 26.10
N GLY A 183 13.73 9.28 24.87
CA GLY A 183 13.47 8.48 23.67
C GLY A 183 12.01 8.04 23.50
N LYS A 184 11.08 8.59 24.28
CA LYS A 184 9.65 8.26 24.27
C LYS A 184 8.79 9.51 24.26
N THR A 185 7.82 9.57 23.35
CA THR A 185 6.70 10.51 23.43
C THR A 185 5.50 9.76 23.99
N ASN A 186 4.88 10.26 25.05
CA ASN A 186 3.55 9.80 25.44
C ASN A 186 2.58 10.21 24.33
N THR A 187 2.07 9.24 23.60
CA THR A 187 0.98 9.39 22.65
C THR A 187 -0.35 9.51 23.38
#